data_43d6e55da31f97f13badd11ac1469667
#
_entry.id   43d6e55da31f97f13badd11ac1469667
#
_cell.length_a   1.000
_cell.length_b   1.000
_cell.length_c   1.000
_cell.angle_alpha   90.00
_cell.angle_beta   90.00
_cell.angle_gamma   90.00
#
_symmetry.space_group_name_H-M   'P 1'
#
loop_
_entity.id
_entity.type
_entity.pdbx_description
1 polymer ?
#
loop_
_entity_poly.entity_id
_entity_poly.type
_entity_poly.pdbx_seq_one_letter_code
_entity_poly.pdbx_strand_id
1 'polypeptide(L)'
;MRILSILLLTAVVVLPTHWTFAAPAPVKMTIVLQQQYLDGEISEEKRTETVVSLTEIWKKYRDWQLITLDDRTIVFRKAVNDISPLLKANGYFGITDDGTLSIFNGKPGRSNQIIQSFFQIDVQKLESRQQAKLKQGIRVLSKEQYEQVIEMYRHFAVVQ
;
A
#
# COMPACT_ATOMS: atom_id res chain seq x y z
N MET A 1 55.86 79.56 8.46
CA MET A 1 55.68 78.18 8.86
C MET A 1 54.36 77.70 8.26
N ARG A 2 54.44 76.85 7.21
CA ARG A 2 53.25 76.32 6.50
C ARG A 2 53.05 74.90 7.02
N ILE A 3 51.95 74.67 7.71
CA ILE A 3 51.56 73.35 8.20
C ILE A 3 50.74 72.68 7.08
N LEU A 4 51.32 71.60 6.49
CA LEU A 4 50.71 70.84 5.43
C LEU A 4 49.87 69.71 6.14
N SER A 5 48.54 69.86 6.18
CA SER A 5 47.62 68.84 6.68
C SER A 5 47.46 67.78 5.60
N ILE A 6 47.97 66.54 5.84
CA ILE A 6 47.77 65.40 4.99
C ILE A 6 46.48 64.71 5.44
N LEU A 7 45.47 64.77 4.60
CA LEU A 7 44.18 64.11 4.80
C LEU A 7 44.31 62.70 4.30
N LEU A 8 44.38 61.68 5.23
CA LEU A 8 44.49 60.30 4.90
C LEU A 8 43.06 59.77 4.60
N LEU A 9 42.73 59.55 3.34
CA LEU A 9 41.45 59.02 2.86
C LEU A 9 41.52 57.46 2.95
N THR A 10 40.95 56.86 3.98
CA THR A 10 40.82 55.41 4.09
C THR A 10 39.63 54.96 3.24
N ALA A 11 39.91 54.31 2.10
CA ALA A 11 38.90 53.67 1.28
C ALA A 11 38.49 52.32 1.94
N VAL A 12 37.27 52.27 2.48
CA VAL A 12 36.66 51.03 2.96
C VAL A 12 36.17 50.24 1.75
N VAL A 13 36.90 49.18 1.38
CA VAL A 13 36.47 48.24 0.32
C VAL A 13 35.45 47.30 0.93
N VAL A 14 34.15 47.53 0.70
CA VAL A 14 33.07 46.61 1.03
C VAL A 14 33.06 45.48 -0.02
N LEU A 15 33.62 44.33 0.31
CA LEU A 15 33.52 43.13 -0.53
C LEU A 15 32.10 42.58 -0.41
N PRO A 16 31.39 42.33 -1.53
CA PRO A 16 30.09 41.67 -1.46
C PRO A 16 30.27 40.22 -1.01
N THR A 17 29.78 39.88 0.18
CA THR A 17 29.70 38.49 0.64
C THR A 17 28.59 37.81 -0.13
N HIS A 18 28.93 37.09 -1.19
CA HIS A 18 28.00 36.20 -1.87
C HIS A 18 27.75 34.98 -0.98
N TRP A 19 26.58 34.92 -0.36
CA TRP A 19 26.10 33.74 0.33
C TRP A 19 25.71 32.69 -0.74
N THR A 20 26.61 31.80 -1.09
CA THR A 20 26.31 30.65 -1.92
C THR A 20 25.59 29.62 -1.05
N PHE A 21 24.27 29.50 -1.21
CA PHE A 21 23.55 28.36 -0.69
C PHE A 21 24.00 27.12 -1.48
N ALA A 22 24.75 26.24 -0.83
CA ALA A 22 25.07 24.95 -1.44
C ALA A 22 23.76 24.20 -1.69
N ALA A 23 23.53 23.77 -2.94
CA ALA A 23 22.40 22.91 -3.26
C ALA A 23 22.52 21.63 -2.40
N PRO A 24 21.40 21.11 -1.86
CA PRO A 24 21.43 19.90 -1.07
C PRO A 24 22.04 18.76 -1.89
N ALA A 25 22.97 18.03 -1.27
CA ALA A 25 23.62 16.90 -1.91
C ALA A 25 22.57 15.80 -2.18
N PRO A 26 22.61 15.16 -3.35
CA PRO A 26 21.69 14.07 -3.67
C PRO A 26 21.89 12.87 -2.71
N VAL A 27 20.80 12.37 -2.16
CA VAL A 27 20.78 11.25 -1.21
C VAL A 27 20.14 10.03 -1.87
N LYS A 28 20.74 8.86 -1.72
CA LYS A 28 20.13 7.59 -2.13
C LYS A 28 19.09 7.17 -1.09
N MET A 29 17.84 7.02 -1.52
CA MET A 29 16.72 6.59 -0.69
C MET A 29 16.07 5.33 -1.26
N THR A 30 15.56 4.49 -0.39
CA THR A 30 14.74 3.34 -0.74
C THR A 30 13.27 3.79 -0.75
N ILE A 31 12.64 3.68 -1.91
CA ILE A 31 11.21 3.92 -2.06
C ILE A 31 10.49 2.58 -2.02
N VAL A 32 9.60 2.40 -1.07
CA VAL A 32 8.74 1.21 -0.92
C VAL A 32 7.33 1.57 -1.37
N LEU A 33 6.86 0.91 -2.42
CA LEU A 33 5.52 1.11 -2.98
C LEU A 33 4.63 -0.06 -2.56
N GLN A 34 3.66 0.21 -1.69
CA GLN A 34 2.69 -0.76 -1.18
C GLN A 34 1.37 -0.62 -1.94
N GLN A 35 0.90 -1.69 -2.56
CA GLN A 35 -0.44 -1.79 -3.14
C GLN A 35 -1.32 -2.62 -2.22
N GLN A 36 -2.37 -2.00 -1.66
CA GLN A 36 -3.33 -2.66 -0.78
C GLN A 36 -4.58 -3.03 -1.58
N TYR A 37 -4.89 -4.32 -1.64
CA TYR A 37 -6.01 -4.90 -2.37
C TYR A 37 -7.28 -5.00 -1.52
N LEU A 38 -8.43 -5.28 -2.15
CA LEU A 38 -9.73 -5.42 -1.48
C LEU A 38 -9.79 -6.56 -0.46
N ASP A 39 -9.03 -7.62 -0.69
CA ASP A 39 -8.87 -8.77 0.22
C ASP A 39 -7.89 -8.51 1.37
N GLY A 40 -7.39 -7.27 1.51
CA GLY A 40 -6.48 -6.85 2.57
C GLY A 40 -5.02 -7.20 2.32
N GLU A 41 -4.71 -7.96 1.27
CA GLU A 41 -3.33 -8.28 0.89
C GLU A 41 -2.57 -7.01 0.48
N ILE A 42 -1.28 -6.96 0.81
CA ILE A 42 -0.39 -5.86 0.45
C ILE A 42 0.78 -6.42 -0.35
N SER A 43 0.91 -6.01 -1.61
CA SER A 43 2.12 -6.26 -2.38
C SER A 43 3.10 -5.09 -2.25
N GLU A 44 4.39 -5.38 -2.21
CA GLU A 44 5.45 -4.38 -2.08
C GLU A 44 6.41 -4.42 -3.26
N GLU A 45 6.74 -3.26 -3.77
CA GLU A 45 7.85 -3.05 -4.70
C GLU A 45 8.87 -2.10 -4.06
N LYS A 46 10.15 -2.49 -4.05
CA LYS A 46 11.25 -1.68 -3.52
C LYS A 46 12.12 -1.15 -4.66
N ARG A 47 12.37 0.15 -4.66
CA ARG A 47 13.23 0.84 -5.63
C ARG A 47 14.23 1.71 -4.90
N THR A 48 15.45 1.81 -5.41
CA THR A 48 16.44 2.79 -4.93
C THR A 48 16.44 3.98 -5.88
N GLU A 49 16.20 5.18 -5.35
CA GLU A 49 16.20 6.42 -6.13
C GLU A 49 17.18 7.42 -5.53
N THR A 50 17.80 8.23 -6.40
CA THR A 50 18.63 9.36 -5.98
C THR A 50 17.71 10.58 -5.84
N VAL A 51 17.54 11.06 -4.61
CA VAL A 51 16.64 12.15 -4.25
C VAL A 51 17.45 13.42 -4.05
N VAL A 52 17.18 14.44 -4.86
CA VAL A 52 17.75 15.78 -4.73
C VAL A 52 16.82 16.66 -3.90
N SER A 53 15.52 16.45 -4.05
CA SER A 53 14.48 17.22 -3.34
C SER A 53 13.29 16.34 -3.02
N LEU A 54 12.80 16.40 -1.79
CA LEU A 54 11.55 15.74 -1.39
C LEU A 54 10.35 16.25 -2.19
N THR A 55 10.37 17.50 -2.65
CA THR A 55 9.30 18.06 -3.48
C THR A 55 9.13 17.31 -4.79
N GLU A 56 10.22 16.81 -5.40
CA GLU A 56 10.14 16.00 -6.62
C GLU A 56 9.53 14.63 -6.32
N ILE A 57 9.87 14.02 -5.19
CA ILE A 57 9.28 12.76 -4.74
C ILE A 57 7.77 12.92 -4.51
N TRP A 58 7.33 14.00 -3.84
CA TRP A 58 5.90 14.27 -3.63
C TRP A 58 5.14 14.48 -4.93
N LYS A 59 5.72 15.15 -5.93
CA LYS A 59 5.11 15.29 -7.25
C LYS A 59 5.00 13.95 -7.99
N LYS A 60 6.05 13.14 -7.93
CA LYS A 60 6.10 11.83 -8.59
C LYS A 60 5.08 10.85 -8.02
N TYR A 61 4.93 10.83 -6.69
CA TYR A 61 4.05 9.90 -5.96
C TYR A 61 2.79 10.58 -5.42
N ARG A 62 2.31 11.67 -6.06
CA ARG A 62 1.15 12.45 -5.61
C ARG A 62 -0.14 11.64 -5.44
N ASP A 63 -0.31 10.53 -6.21
CA ASP A 63 -1.48 9.66 -6.17
C ASP A 63 -1.32 8.53 -5.14
N TRP A 64 -0.26 8.56 -4.34
CA TRP A 64 0.05 7.61 -3.29
C TRP A 64 -0.03 8.28 -1.92
N GLN A 65 -0.46 7.53 -0.92
CA GLN A 65 -0.45 7.98 0.47
C GLN A 65 0.93 7.74 1.07
N LEU A 66 1.51 8.77 1.70
CA LEU A 66 2.72 8.60 2.51
C LEU A 66 2.36 7.82 3.80
N ILE A 67 3.08 6.75 4.08
CA ILE A 67 2.94 5.94 5.29
C ILE A 67 4.07 6.22 6.25
N THR A 68 5.33 6.20 5.75
CA THR A 68 6.53 6.42 6.57
C THR A 68 7.55 7.20 5.79
N LEU A 69 8.26 8.08 6.49
CA LEU A 69 9.43 8.81 6.01
C LEU A 69 10.52 8.70 7.05
N ASP A 70 11.56 7.95 6.73
CA ASP A 70 12.80 7.81 7.51
C ASP A 70 13.97 8.43 6.77
N ASP A 71 15.15 8.47 7.39
CA ASP A 71 16.37 9.07 6.82
C ASP A 71 16.74 8.51 5.44
N ARG A 72 16.42 7.24 5.17
CA ARG A 72 16.79 6.54 3.92
C ARG A 72 15.66 5.76 3.27
N THR A 73 14.45 5.79 3.85
CA THR A 73 13.32 5.01 3.36
C THR A 73 12.05 5.85 3.34
N ILE A 74 11.35 5.79 2.23
CA ILE A 74 10.03 6.38 2.08
C ILE A 74 9.07 5.26 1.71
N VAL A 75 7.99 5.09 2.48
CA VAL A 75 6.95 4.10 2.22
C VAL A 75 5.70 4.82 1.74
N PHE A 76 5.27 4.47 0.54
CA PHE A 76 4.02 4.93 -0.04
C PHE A 76 3.02 3.78 -0.14
N ARG A 77 1.72 4.06 0.04
CA ARG A 77 0.64 3.09 -0.14
C ARG A 77 -0.43 3.63 -1.09
N LYS A 78 -0.96 2.73 -1.90
CA LYS A 78 -2.09 3.02 -2.78
C LYS A 78 -3.12 1.89 -2.66
N ALA A 79 -4.39 2.25 -2.45
CA ALA A 79 -5.49 1.30 -2.54
C ALA A 79 -5.72 0.90 -3.99
N VAL A 80 -5.81 -0.41 -4.24
CA VAL A 80 -6.12 -0.99 -5.54
C VAL A 80 -7.54 -1.54 -5.50
N ASN A 81 -8.40 -1.05 -6.37
CA ASN A 81 -9.79 -1.49 -6.46
C ASN A 81 -9.91 -2.83 -7.21
N ASP A 82 -9.17 -3.83 -6.75
CA ASP A 82 -9.13 -5.20 -7.28
C ASP A 82 -8.74 -6.17 -6.16
N ILE A 83 -8.89 -7.45 -6.39
CA ILE A 83 -8.39 -8.53 -5.54
C ILE A 83 -6.92 -8.83 -5.84
N SER A 84 -6.20 -9.35 -4.84
CA SER A 84 -4.76 -9.60 -4.96
C SER A 84 -4.41 -10.65 -6.04
N PRO A 85 -3.19 -10.59 -6.59
CA PRO A 85 -2.68 -11.65 -7.47
C PRO A 85 -2.67 -13.02 -6.80
N LEU A 86 -2.38 -13.08 -5.49
CA LEU A 86 -2.44 -14.33 -4.70
C LEU A 86 -3.85 -14.93 -4.73
N LEU A 87 -4.86 -14.10 -4.49
CA LEU A 87 -6.25 -14.54 -4.50
C LEU A 87 -6.68 -15.02 -5.88
N LYS A 88 -6.33 -14.29 -6.94
CA LYS A 88 -6.58 -14.70 -8.32
C LYS A 88 -5.87 -16.01 -8.69
N ALA A 89 -4.66 -16.22 -8.18
CA ALA A 89 -3.90 -17.43 -8.47
C ALA A 89 -4.41 -18.65 -7.74
N ASN A 90 -4.80 -18.55 -6.47
CA ASN A 90 -5.04 -19.70 -5.60
C ASN A 90 -6.34 -19.67 -4.79
N GLY A 91 -7.10 -18.56 -4.83
CA GLY A 91 -8.25 -18.35 -3.96
C GLY A 91 -9.46 -19.22 -4.30
N TYR A 92 -10.06 -19.83 -3.26
CA TYR A 92 -11.33 -20.53 -3.33
C TYR A 92 -12.20 -20.15 -2.14
N PHE A 93 -13.42 -19.69 -2.38
CA PHE A 93 -14.41 -19.63 -1.32
C PHE A 93 -14.78 -21.03 -0.85
N GLY A 94 -14.93 -21.15 0.44
CA GLY A 94 -15.39 -22.37 1.09
C GLY A 94 -15.98 -22.05 2.45
N ILE A 95 -16.31 -23.07 3.19
CA ILE A 95 -16.83 -22.98 4.53
C ILE A 95 -15.92 -23.77 5.47
N THR A 96 -15.60 -23.21 6.61
CA THR A 96 -14.85 -23.85 7.69
C THR A 96 -15.77 -24.78 8.51
N ASP A 97 -15.19 -25.63 9.36
CA ASP A 97 -15.96 -26.57 10.17
C ASP A 97 -16.92 -25.88 11.14
N ASP A 98 -16.61 -24.67 11.58
CA ASP A 98 -17.47 -23.82 12.43
C ASP A 98 -18.54 -23.04 11.64
N GLY A 99 -18.62 -23.24 10.32
CA GLY A 99 -19.60 -22.57 9.47
C GLY A 99 -19.22 -21.18 8.98
N THR A 100 -17.95 -20.76 9.10
CA THR A 100 -17.51 -19.45 8.62
C THR A 100 -17.20 -19.46 7.13
N LEU A 101 -17.81 -18.54 6.36
CA LEU A 101 -17.44 -18.29 4.97
C LEU A 101 -16.00 -17.76 4.93
N SER A 102 -15.13 -18.46 4.22
CA SER A 102 -13.71 -18.11 4.15
C SER A 102 -13.15 -18.35 2.76
N ILE A 103 -12.03 -17.69 2.46
CA ILE A 103 -11.23 -17.97 1.27
C ILE A 103 -9.99 -18.75 1.67
N PHE A 104 -9.79 -19.87 1.00
CA PHE A 104 -8.67 -20.79 1.18
C PHE A 104 -7.61 -20.59 0.10
N ASN A 105 -6.35 -20.76 0.47
CA ASN A 105 -5.25 -20.89 -0.48
C ASN A 105 -5.23 -22.30 -1.07
N GLY A 106 -5.95 -22.49 -2.17
CA GLY A 106 -6.24 -23.80 -2.76
C GLY A 106 -7.64 -24.31 -2.41
N LYS A 107 -7.99 -25.49 -2.93
CA LYS A 107 -9.32 -26.08 -2.72
C LYS A 107 -9.54 -26.41 -1.24
N PRO A 108 -10.72 -26.07 -0.67
CA PRO A 108 -11.13 -26.54 0.65
C PRO A 108 -10.99 -28.07 0.77
N GLY A 109 -10.60 -28.57 1.94
CA GLY A 109 -10.36 -30.00 2.16
C GLY A 109 -9.01 -30.54 1.64
N ARG A 110 -8.31 -29.79 0.77
CA ARG A 110 -6.91 -30.09 0.40
C ARG A 110 -5.92 -29.07 1.01
N SER A 111 -6.39 -27.89 1.31
CA SER A 111 -5.64 -26.85 1.98
C SER A 111 -6.45 -26.30 3.14
N ASN A 112 -5.84 -26.26 4.32
CA ASN A 112 -6.43 -25.62 5.50
C ASN A 112 -5.92 -24.19 5.70
N GLN A 113 -5.14 -23.66 4.75
CA GLN A 113 -4.63 -22.31 4.83
C GLN A 113 -5.70 -21.30 4.41
N ILE A 114 -6.21 -20.53 5.36
CA ILE A 114 -7.18 -19.48 5.14
C ILE A 114 -6.45 -18.19 4.79
N ILE A 115 -6.85 -17.56 3.67
CA ILE A 115 -6.38 -16.24 3.26
C ILE A 115 -7.22 -15.17 3.96
N GLN A 116 -8.56 -15.36 3.98
CA GLN A 116 -9.50 -14.37 4.53
C GLN A 116 -10.75 -15.07 5.06
N SER A 117 -11.27 -14.60 6.19
CA SER A 117 -12.56 -15.01 6.75
C SER A 117 -13.54 -13.86 6.77
N PHE A 118 -14.84 -14.15 6.65
CA PHE A 118 -15.89 -13.13 6.56
C PHE A 118 -16.86 -13.21 7.72
N PHE A 119 -17.87 -14.03 7.59
CA PHE A 119 -18.95 -14.18 8.56
C PHE A 119 -19.41 -15.63 8.67
N GLN A 120 -20.00 -15.96 9.80
CA GLN A 120 -20.59 -17.25 10.02
C GLN A 120 -21.91 -17.38 9.26
N ILE A 121 -22.14 -18.51 8.61
CA ILE A 121 -23.33 -18.82 7.82
C ILE A 121 -24.19 -19.84 8.58
N ASP A 122 -25.51 -19.62 8.59
CA ASP A 122 -26.46 -20.65 8.97
C ASP A 122 -26.59 -21.68 7.84
N VAL A 123 -25.76 -22.73 7.93
CA VAL A 123 -25.64 -23.79 6.90
C VAL A 123 -26.98 -24.51 6.68
N GLN A 124 -27.86 -24.55 7.69
CA GLN A 124 -29.15 -25.23 7.58
C GLN A 124 -30.13 -24.49 6.66
N LYS A 125 -29.94 -23.18 6.48
CA LYS A 125 -30.74 -22.38 5.55
C LYS A 125 -30.25 -22.45 4.10
N LEU A 126 -29.06 -23.02 3.86
CA LEU A 126 -28.55 -23.18 2.51
C LEU A 126 -29.22 -24.35 1.80
N GLU A 127 -29.53 -24.15 0.50
CA GLU A 127 -29.90 -25.26 -0.36
C GLU A 127 -28.75 -26.28 -0.47
N SER A 128 -29.06 -27.55 -0.63
CA SER A 128 -28.06 -28.64 -0.75
C SER A 128 -27.03 -28.35 -1.84
N ARG A 129 -27.45 -27.71 -2.95
CA ARG A 129 -26.55 -27.33 -4.04
C ARG A 129 -25.56 -26.23 -3.63
N GLN A 130 -25.99 -25.26 -2.83
CA GLN A 130 -25.14 -24.19 -2.31
C GLN A 130 -24.12 -24.74 -1.30
N GLN A 131 -24.55 -25.63 -0.41
CA GLN A 131 -23.67 -26.33 0.52
C GLN A 131 -22.61 -27.14 -0.23
N ALA A 132 -23.00 -27.90 -1.25
CA ALA A 132 -22.07 -28.69 -2.07
C ALA A 132 -21.03 -27.79 -2.77
N LYS A 133 -21.44 -26.63 -3.33
CA LYS A 133 -20.54 -25.69 -3.95
C LYS A 133 -19.48 -25.15 -2.97
N LEU A 134 -19.88 -24.75 -1.76
CA LEU A 134 -18.94 -24.27 -0.74
C LEU A 134 -17.98 -25.36 -0.27
N LYS A 135 -18.47 -26.61 -0.13
CA LYS A 135 -17.60 -27.75 0.22
C LYS A 135 -16.58 -28.08 -0.87
N GLN A 136 -16.98 -27.98 -2.14
CA GLN A 136 -16.09 -28.21 -3.29
C GLN A 136 -15.13 -27.04 -3.51
N GLY A 137 -15.46 -25.86 -3.03
CA GLY A 137 -14.77 -24.59 -3.24
C GLY A 137 -15.20 -23.89 -4.52
N ILE A 138 -15.51 -22.60 -4.39
CA ILE A 138 -15.84 -21.69 -5.50
C ILE A 138 -14.59 -20.92 -5.86
N ARG A 139 -14.04 -21.12 -7.04
CA ARG A 139 -12.83 -20.45 -7.52
C ARG A 139 -13.04 -18.95 -7.58
N VAL A 140 -12.06 -18.17 -7.14
CA VAL A 140 -12.04 -16.70 -7.23
C VAL A 140 -11.16 -16.29 -8.39
N LEU A 141 -11.75 -15.73 -9.46
CA LEU A 141 -11.03 -15.35 -10.66
C LEU A 141 -11.01 -13.84 -10.91
N SER A 142 -12.03 -13.13 -10.41
CA SER A 142 -12.15 -11.68 -10.59
C SER A 142 -12.74 -11.00 -9.36
N LYS A 143 -12.60 -9.68 -9.31
CA LYS A 143 -13.21 -8.83 -8.28
C LYS A 143 -14.74 -8.99 -8.26
N GLU A 144 -15.38 -8.97 -9.43
CA GLU A 144 -16.83 -9.07 -9.56
C GLU A 144 -17.34 -10.38 -8.98
N GLN A 145 -16.64 -11.48 -9.27
CA GLN A 145 -16.98 -12.79 -8.70
C GLN A 145 -16.76 -12.83 -7.18
N TYR A 146 -15.70 -12.20 -6.68
CA TYR A 146 -15.43 -12.08 -5.25
C TYR A 146 -16.58 -11.35 -4.54
N GLU A 147 -17.00 -10.18 -5.06
CA GLU A 147 -18.09 -9.39 -4.50
C GLU A 147 -19.44 -10.13 -4.60
N GLN A 148 -19.74 -10.78 -5.73
CA GLN A 148 -20.97 -11.54 -5.95
C GLN A 148 -21.11 -12.71 -4.97
N VAL A 149 -20.04 -13.46 -4.71
CA VAL A 149 -20.09 -14.59 -3.77
C VAL A 149 -20.32 -14.08 -2.35
N ILE A 150 -19.64 -13.05 -1.91
CA ILE A 150 -19.84 -12.45 -0.58
C ILE A 150 -21.28 -12.01 -0.42
N GLU A 151 -21.82 -11.27 -1.39
CA GLU A 151 -23.19 -10.75 -1.32
C GLU A 151 -24.24 -11.88 -1.35
N MET A 152 -24.03 -12.92 -2.19
CA MET A 152 -24.92 -14.09 -2.25
C MET A 152 -25.06 -14.78 -0.90
N TYR A 153 -23.96 -14.96 -0.18
CA TYR A 153 -23.98 -15.69 1.11
C TYR A 153 -24.26 -14.78 2.31
N ARG A 154 -24.19 -13.45 2.17
CA ARG A 154 -24.48 -12.50 3.24
C ARG A 154 -25.90 -12.64 3.80
N HIS A 155 -26.87 -13.00 2.97
CA HIS A 155 -28.26 -13.24 3.41
C HIS A 155 -28.41 -14.40 4.39
N PHE A 156 -27.42 -15.28 4.47
CA PHE A 156 -27.40 -16.42 5.37
C PHE A 156 -26.49 -16.19 6.60
N ALA A 157 -25.95 -14.96 6.75
CA ALA A 157 -25.08 -14.62 7.88
C ALA A 157 -25.85 -14.78 9.20
N VAL A 158 -25.18 -15.37 10.19
CA VAL A 158 -25.70 -15.45 11.56
C VAL A 158 -25.55 -14.06 12.18
N VAL A 159 -26.67 -13.42 12.54
CA VAL A 159 -26.67 -12.16 13.29
C VAL A 159 -26.34 -12.50 14.73
N GLN A 160 -25.23 -11.98 15.23
CA GLN A 160 -24.88 -12.06 16.64
C GLN A 160 -25.61 -10.99 17.44
#